data_51c9f8f104dae108cf0d98fac820f042
#
_entry.id   51c9f8f104dae108cf0d98fac820f042
#
_cell.length_a   1.000
_cell.length_b   1.000
_cell.length_c   1.000
_cell.angle_alpha   90.00
_cell.angle_beta   90.00
_cell.angle_gamma   90.00
#
_symmetry.space_group_name_H-M   'P 1'
#
loop_
_entity.id
_entity.type
_entity.pdbx_description
1 polymer ?
#
loop_
_entity_poly.entity_id
_entity_poly.type
_entity_poly.pdbx_seq_one_letter_code
_entity_poly.pdbx_strand_id
1 'polypeptide(L)'
;QDGLDAPDIPTGVAGTAGDGQVSVAFTAPTDTGTSAITGFVAQVGAFGTAGSSSPLIVTGLTNGNAVSAKVRAINVYGTSAPSDASSNFTPVGTRGVFGGGADDSGSVNVMEYITIPTTGNVTDFGNLIAAASYVFNGQCASTTRGIFAGGFTSDPNLDIIAYITIANTGNATDFGNLVAASLGGASVSSATRGVFMGGYTSTFVNTIQYITIANTGNTTDFGDLVAASAFNSGFCSSTRGVNVGNQTSGGVTNRIDYITIASTGNTTDFGDLTVARIHGGALGNSTRGLMGGGSLSSGISNVIDYVTIASAGNATDFGNLAETKATNAGVSNSTRGVFGGGQNASAHLNVMEYVTIANTGNSTDFGDLSGVHRLLGATSNGHGGIA
;
A
#
# COMPACT_ATOMS: atom_id res chain seq x y z
N GLN A 1 42.12 -3.00 -41.37
CA GLN A 1 42.16 -2.75 -39.91
C GLN A 1 40.71 -2.76 -39.49
N ASP A 2 40.28 -3.88 -38.92
CA ASP A 2 38.97 -3.96 -38.28
C ASP A 2 39.02 -3.01 -37.06
N GLY A 3 38.23 -1.92 -37.14
CA GLY A 3 38.16 -0.94 -36.08
C GLY A 3 37.65 -1.59 -34.78
N LEU A 4 38.13 -1.08 -33.67
CA LEU A 4 37.60 -1.48 -32.35
C LEU A 4 36.22 -0.81 -32.19
N ASP A 5 35.15 -1.59 -32.16
CA ASP A 5 33.77 -1.07 -32.24
C ASP A 5 33.03 -1.12 -30.86
N ALA A 6 32.27 -0.04 -30.62
CA ALA A 6 31.29 0.03 -29.57
C ALA A 6 30.08 -0.91 -29.87
N PRO A 7 29.26 -1.27 -28.88
CA PRO A 7 28.05 -2.06 -29.12
C PRO A 7 27.03 -1.34 -30.01
N ASP A 8 26.13 -2.10 -30.59
CA ASP A 8 24.91 -1.56 -31.19
C ASP A 8 23.97 -0.94 -30.13
N ILE A 9 22.93 -0.24 -30.58
CA ILE A 9 21.98 0.45 -29.71
C ILE A 9 21.04 -0.56 -29.02
N PRO A 10 20.70 -0.36 -27.73
CA PRO A 10 19.62 -1.09 -27.07
C PRO A 10 18.26 -0.81 -27.72
N THR A 11 17.35 -1.77 -27.65
CA THR A 11 16.00 -1.68 -28.23
C THR A 11 14.90 -1.91 -27.20
N GLY A 12 13.63 -1.69 -27.57
CA GLY A 12 12.49 -1.96 -26.72
C GLY A 12 12.46 -1.12 -25.42
N VAL A 13 12.95 0.13 -25.49
CA VAL A 13 13.01 1.00 -24.31
C VAL A 13 11.61 1.40 -23.85
N ALA A 14 11.28 1.08 -22.61
CA ALA A 14 10.01 1.40 -21.96
C ALA A 14 10.24 1.94 -20.54
N GLY A 15 9.48 2.97 -20.16
CA GLY A 15 9.53 3.57 -18.84
C GLY A 15 8.30 3.20 -18.00
N THR A 16 8.52 2.75 -16.79
CA THR A 16 7.46 2.61 -15.77
C THR A 16 7.65 3.71 -14.72
N ALA A 17 6.68 4.62 -14.65
CA ALA A 17 6.75 5.78 -13.76
C ALA A 17 6.64 5.40 -12.29
N GLY A 18 7.39 6.08 -11.43
CA GLY A 18 7.33 6.02 -9.97
C GLY A 18 7.42 7.41 -9.36
N ASP A 19 7.55 7.49 -8.06
CA ASP A 19 7.65 8.75 -7.32
C ASP A 19 9.03 9.38 -7.52
N GLY A 20 9.08 10.47 -8.28
CA GLY A 20 10.33 11.14 -8.64
C GLY A 20 11.32 10.28 -9.43
N GLN A 21 10.88 9.17 -10.00
CA GLN A 21 11.75 8.21 -10.67
C GLN A 21 11.05 7.48 -11.82
N VAL A 22 11.83 6.73 -12.58
CA VAL A 22 11.35 5.79 -13.58
C VAL A 22 12.19 4.52 -13.56
N SER A 23 11.55 3.38 -13.71
CA SER A 23 12.21 2.11 -14.04
C SER A 23 12.24 1.98 -15.57
N VAL A 24 13.44 2.01 -16.16
CA VAL A 24 13.67 1.94 -17.59
C VAL A 24 14.03 0.51 -17.98
N ALA A 25 13.08 -0.20 -18.59
CA ALA A 25 13.31 -1.52 -19.18
C ALA A 25 13.81 -1.39 -20.62
N PHE A 26 14.66 -2.30 -21.07
CA PHE A 26 15.22 -2.36 -22.42
C PHE A 26 15.74 -3.75 -22.77
N THR A 27 15.94 -4.01 -24.04
CA THR A 27 16.60 -5.21 -24.57
C THR A 27 18.02 -4.85 -24.97
N ALA A 28 18.99 -5.62 -24.46
CA ALA A 28 20.39 -5.47 -24.84
C ALA A 28 20.59 -5.77 -26.35
N PRO A 29 21.52 -5.10 -27.03
CA PRO A 29 21.81 -5.40 -28.42
C PRO A 29 22.46 -6.79 -28.57
N THR A 30 22.21 -7.45 -29.69
CA THR A 30 22.84 -8.74 -30.05
C THR A 30 24.26 -8.53 -30.54
N ASP A 31 24.51 -7.44 -31.26
CA ASP A 31 25.86 -7.06 -31.64
C ASP A 31 26.50 -6.24 -30.52
N THR A 32 27.52 -6.84 -29.89
CA THR A 32 28.24 -6.26 -28.75
C THR A 32 29.48 -5.46 -29.19
N GLY A 33 29.70 -5.31 -30.49
CA GLY A 33 30.94 -4.79 -31.07
C GLY A 33 32.11 -5.77 -30.93
N THR A 34 33.32 -5.25 -30.86
CA THR A 34 34.52 -6.10 -30.72
C THR A 34 34.80 -6.60 -29.30
N SER A 35 33.94 -6.35 -28.36
CA SER A 35 34.02 -6.87 -26.96
C SER A 35 32.65 -7.01 -26.31
N ALA A 36 32.58 -7.82 -25.29
CA ALA A 36 31.36 -7.98 -24.48
C ALA A 36 30.89 -6.67 -23.85
N ILE A 37 29.58 -6.49 -23.69
CA ILE A 37 28.99 -5.36 -23.00
C ILE A 37 29.43 -5.37 -21.54
N THR A 38 29.90 -4.23 -21.03
CA THR A 38 30.30 -4.02 -19.65
C THR A 38 29.24 -3.29 -18.81
N GLY A 39 28.28 -2.62 -19.47
CA GLY A 39 27.21 -1.91 -18.78
C GLY A 39 26.27 -1.16 -19.73
N PHE A 40 25.32 -0.49 -19.11
CA PHE A 40 24.32 0.36 -19.77
C PHE A 40 24.18 1.68 -19.02
N VAL A 41 23.74 2.73 -19.73
CA VAL A 41 23.33 4.01 -19.15
C VAL A 41 21.93 4.34 -19.63
N ALA A 42 20.99 4.48 -18.71
CA ALA A 42 19.66 5.04 -18.97
C ALA A 42 19.68 6.54 -18.69
N GLN A 43 19.07 7.33 -19.56
CA GLN A 43 18.98 8.79 -19.47
C GLN A 43 17.56 9.28 -19.66
N VAL A 44 17.10 10.20 -18.79
CA VAL A 44 15.81 10.88 -18.82
C VAL A 44 16.04 12.37 -18.60
N GLY A 45 15.94 13.15 -19.67
CA GLY A 45 16.31 14.57 -19.62
C GLY A 45 17.76 14.77 -19.18
N ALA A 46 17.94 15.52 -18.09
CA ALA A 46 19.25 15.78 -17.47
C ALA A 46 19.69 14.68 -16.48
N PHE A 47 18.81 13.75 -16.13
CA PHE A 47 19.08 12.70 -15.15
C PHE A 47 19.50 11.40 -15.83
N GLY A 48 20.34 10.62 -15.17
CA GLY A 48 20.78 9.33 -15.70
C GLY A 48 21.29 8.40 -14.62
N THR A 49 21.33 7.11 -14.95
CA THR A 49 21.88 6.06 -14.10
C THR A 49 22.59 5.02 -14.94
N ALA A 50 23.66 4.42 -14.39
CA ALA A 50 24.40 3.32 -14.98
C ALA A 50 24.14 2.02 -14.25
N GLY A 51 24.22 0.89 -14.94
CA GLY A 51 24.08 -0.44 -14.35
C GLY A 51 24.44 -1.54 -15.34
N SER A 52 24.44 -2.79 -14.87
CA SER A 52 24.89 -3.96 -15.64
C SER A 52 23.76 -4.65 -16.41
N SER A 53 22.50 -4.37 -16.10
CA SER A 53 21.33 -5.06 -16.69
C SER A 53 20.07 -4.20 -16.66
N SER A 54 19.09 -4.55 -17.48
CA SER A 54 17.72 -4.03 -17.48
C SER A 54 16.93 -4.68 -16.30
N PRO A 55 16.03 -3.92 -15.63
CA PRO A 55 15.79 -2.48 -15.80
C PRO A 55 16.79 -1.60 -15.02
N LEU A 56 16.90 -0.31 -15.40
CA LEU A 56 17.65 0.71 -14.68
C LEU A 56 16.70 1.75 -14.08
N ILE A 57 16.95 2.17 -12.82
CA ILE A 57 16.13 3.17 -12.14
C ILE A 57 16.79 4.54 -12.23
N VAL A 58 16.15 5.49 -12.90
CA VAL A 58 16.56 6.90 -12.96
C VAL A 58 15.73 7.68 -11.95
N THR A 59 16.40 8.36 -11.00
CA THR A 59 15.78 9.14 -9.92
C THR A 59 15.97 10.65 -10.12
N GLY A 60 15.35 11.46 -9.24
CA GLY A 60 15.44 12.93 -9.27
C GLY A 60 14.47 13.60 -10.24
N LEU A 61 13.53 12.85 -10.81
CA LEU A 61 12.53 13.38 -11.75
C LEU A 61 11.47 14.20 -11.02
N THR A 62 10.90 15.17 -11.73
CA THR A 62 9.79 15.96 -11.20
C THR A 62 8.45 15.28 -11.51
N ASN A 63 7.68 14.97 -10.48
CA ASN A 63 6.33 14.42 -10.62
C ASN A 63 5.43 15.37 -11.43
N GLY A 64 4.57 14.80 -12.27
CA GLY A 64 3.65 15.55 -13.13
C GLY A 64 4.23 15.99 -14.47
N ASN A 65 5.54 15.90 -14.68
CA ASN A 65 6.18 16.26 -15.96
C ASN A 65 6.33 15.04 -16.86
N ALA A 66 5.75 15.10 -18.05
CA ALA A 66 5.91 14.06 -19.06
C ALA A 66 7.34 14.06 -19.62
N VAL A 67 8.00 12.90 -19.55
CA VAL A 67 9.38 12.69 -20.01
C VAL A 67 9.51 11.37 -20.76
N SER A 68 10.62 11.17 -21.49
CA SER A 68 10.96 9.93 -22.16
C SER A 68 12.37 9.48 -21.82
N ALA A 69 12.65 8.19 -21.95
CA ALA A 69 13.96 7.59 -21.66
C ALA A 69 14.69 7.18 -22.95
N LYS A 70 16.01 7.21 -22.88
CA LYS A 70 16.93 6.61 -23.86
C LYS A 70 17.97 5.78 -23.13
N VAL A 71 18.51 4.75 -23.81
CA VAL A 71 19.51 3.87 -23.23
C VAL A 71 20.70 3.74 -24.19
N ARG A 72 21.91 3.61 -23.63
CA ARG A 72 23.16 3.32 -24.34
C ARG A 72 23.79 2.06 -23.78
N ALA A 73 24.41 1.25 -24.63
CA ALA A 73 25.25 0.13 -24.20
C ALA A 73 26.73 0.54 -24.22
N ILE A 74 27.53 -0.09 -23.38
CA ILE A 74 28.96 0.23 -23.19
C ILE A 74 29.76 -1.08 -23.22
N ASN A 75 30.86 -1.06 -24.00
CA ASN A 75 31.94 -2.04 -23.91
C ASN A 75 33.28 -1.33 -23.63
N VAL A 76 34.38 -2.05 -23.58
CA VAL A 76 35.72 -1.49 -23.31
C VAL A 76 36.21 -0.53 -24.40
N TYR A 77 35.62 -0.54 -25.59
CA TYR A 77 36.03 0.27 -26.72
C TYR A 77 35.15 1.50 -26.95
N GLY A 78 33.97 1.55 -26.33
CA GLY A 78 33.11 2.73 -26.45
C GLY A 78 31.69 2.52 -25.99
N THR A 79 30.91 3.58 -26.20
CA THR A 79 29.49 3.66 -25.88
C THR A 79 28.68 3.76 -27.17
N SER A 80 27.62 3.01 -27.31
CA SER A 80 26.70 3.04 -28.44
C SER A 80 26.08 4.42 -28.66
N ALA A 81 25.55 4.67 -29.84
CA ALA A 81 24.57 5.74 -30.00
C ALA A 81 23.37 5.53 -29.03
N PRO A 82 22.60 6.58 -28.70
CA PRO A 82 21.41 6.40 -27.88
C PRO A 82 20.35 5.60 -28.66
N SER A 83 19.58 4.78 -27.95
CA SER A 83 18.37 4.15 -28.47
C SER A 83 17.36 5.18 -28.97
N ASP A 84 16.35 4.72 -29.68
CA ASP A 84 15.12 5.49 -29.84
C ASP A 84 14.54 5.85 -28.44
N ALA A 85 13.84 6.98 -28.37
CA ALA A 85 13.18 7.38 -27.15
C ALA A 85 12.00 6.44 -26.86
N SER A 86 11.79 6.11 -25.59
CA SER A 86 10.54 5.47 -25.15
C SER A 86 9.33 6.34 -25.48
N SER A 87 8.12 5.78 -25.42
CA SER A 87 6.91 6.58 -25.25
C SER A 87 7.02 7.45 -23.99
N ASN A 88 6.30 8.57 -23.96
CA ASN A 88 6.28 9.43 -22.79
C ASN A 88 5.64 8.71 -21.60
N PHE A 89 6.21 8.92 -20.42
CA PHE A 89 5.66 8.55 -19.13
C PHE A 89 5.70 9.78 -18.21
N THR A 90 4.82 9.82 -17.23
CA THR A 90 4.76 10.94 -16.25
C THR A 90 5.05 10.38 -14.87
N PRO A 91 6.20 10.72 -14.24
CA PRO A 91 6.44 10.37 -12.85
C PRO A 91 5.30 10.89 -11.97
N VAL A 92 4.82 10.07 -11.05
CA VAL A 92 3.72 10.40 -10.15
C VAL A 92 4.17 10.16 -8.71
N GLY A 93 3.87 11.11 -7.83
CA GLY A 93 4.14 10.95 -6.40
C GLY A 93 3.41 9.75 -5.84
N THR A 94 3.98 9.15 -4.79
CA THR A 94 3.30 8.09 -4.07
C THR A 94 1.99 8.61 -3.53
N ARG A 95 0.87 8.03 -3.96
CA ARG A 95 -0.47 8.41 -3.52
C ARG A 95 -0.97 7.47 -2.44
N GLY A 96 -1.59 8.06 -1.42
CA GLY A 96 -2.46 7.36 -0.50
C GLY A 96 -3.90 7.73 -0.82
N VAL A 97 -4.78 6.74 -0.88
CA VAL A 97 -6.21 6.93 -1.14
C VAL A 97 -6.98 6.39 0.05
N PHE A 98 -7.80 7.23 0.66
CA PHE A 98 -8.78 6.87 1.67
C PHE A 98 -10.13 6.69 1.00
N GLY A 99 -10.90 5.68 1.37
CA GLY A 99 -12.16 5.41 0.70
C GLY A 99 -13.24 4.84 1.60
N GLY A 100 -14.48 5.25 1.34
CA GLY A 100 -15.64 4.85 2.12
C GLY A 100 -15.62 5.44 3.53
N GLY A 101 -16.08 4.66 4.49
CA GLY A 101 -16.22 5.07 5.88
C GLY A 101 -17.64 5.52 6.21
N ALA A 102 -17.77 6.20 7.34
CA ALA A 102 -19.02 6.79 7.79
C ALA A 102 -18.79 8.20 8.31
N ASP A 103 -19.70 9.09 8.00
CA ASP A 103 -19.87 10.41 8.62
C ASP A 103 -21.03 10.40 9.63
N ASP A 104 -21.50 11.57 10.03
CA ASP A 104 -22.64 11.73 10.96
C ASP A 104 -23.98 11.30 10.34
N SER A 105 -24.04 11.14 9.00
CA SER A 105 -25.26 10.77 8.26
C SER A 105 -25.32 9.28 7.94
N GLY A 106 -24.21 8.55 8.06
CA GLY A 106 -24.11 7.11 7.77
C GLY A 106 -22.92 6.73 6.91
N SER A 107 -22.97 5.57 6.25
CA SER A 107 -21.93 5.12 5.34
C SER A 107 -21.82 6.00 4.11
N VAL A 108 -20.58 6.29 3.68
CA VAL A 108 -20.27 7.11 2.50
C VAL A 108 -19.50 6.32 1.45
N ASN A 109 -19.50 6.79 0.21
CA ASN A 109 -18.73 6.19 -0.88
C ASN A 109 -17.57 7.08 -1.38
N VAL A 110 -17.31 8.21 -0.73
CA VAL A 110 -16.27 9.16 -1.13
C VAL A 110 -14.89 8.49 -1.08
N MET A 111 -14.08 8.74 -2.10
CA MET A 111 -12.65 8.46 -2.10
C MET A 111 -11.87 9.77 -2.22
N GLU A 112 -10.83 9.89 -1.43
CA GLU A 112 -9.97 11.08 -1.37
C GLU A 112 -8.51 10.66 -1.36
N TYR A 113 -7.64 11.45 -1.97
CA TYR A 113 -6.22 11.11 -2.02
C TYR A 113 -5.32 12.22 -1.52
N ILE A 114 -4.13 11.79 -1.09
CA ILE A 114 -2.99 12.63 -0.75
C ILE A 114 -1.78 12.24 -1.58
N THR A 115 -0.84 13.17 -1.73
CA THR A 115 0.53 12.88 -2.16
C THR A 115 1.37 12.70 -0.89
N ILE A 116 1.70 11.46 -0.53
CA ILE A 116 2.29 11.10 0.78
C ILE A 116 3.56 11.91 1.12
N PRO A 117 4.50 12.19 0.19
CA PRO A 117 5.68 13.00 0.50
C PRO A 117 5.40 14.46 0.91
N THR A 118 4.24 15.00 0.53
CA THR A 118 3.92 16.44 0.69
C THR A 118 2.72 16.61 1.60
N THR A 119 2.87 17.34 2.71
CA THR A 119 1.77 17.68 3.62
C THR A 119 0.73 18.56 2.95
N GLY A 120 -0.52 18.43 3.33
CA GLY A 120 -1.65 19.18 2.82
C GLY A 120 -2.96 18.40 2.92
N ASN A 121 -4.05 19.07 2.62
CA ASN A 121 -5.38 18.49 2.63
C ASN A 121 -5.57 17.52 1.45
N VAL A 122 -6.54 16.64 1.59
CA VAL A 122 -6.93 15.72 0.52
C VAL A 122 -7.46 16.43 -0.72
N THR A 123 -7.43 15.70 -1.81
CA THR A 123 -8.12 16.04 -3.06
C THR A 123 -9.12 14.93 -3.38
N ASP A 124 -10.27 15.30 -3.95
CA ASP A 124 -11.26 14.33 -4.41
C ASP A 124 -10.64 13.34 -5.40
N PHE A 125 -10.90 12.05 -5.18
CA PHE A 125 -10.47 10.98 -6.08
C PHE A 125 -11.63 10.46 -6.93
N GLY A 126 -12.84 10.42 -6.39
CA GLY A 126 -14.05 9.83 -6.97
C GLY A 126 -14.82 9.04 -5.93
N ASN A 127 -15.56 8.01 -6.36
CA ASN A 127 -16.45 7.27 -5.47
C ASN A 127 -16.22 5.75 -5.54
N LEU A 128 -16.39 5.06 -4.41
CA LEU A 128 -16.58 3.61 -4.36
C LEU A 128 -17.88 3.22 -5.07
N ILE A 129 -18.01 1.95 -5.43
CA ILE A 129 -19.22 1.39 -6.09
C ILE A 129 -20.44 1.52 -5.18
N ALA A 130 -20.27 1.37 -3.88
CA ALA A 130 -21.31 1.47 -2.88
C ALA A 130 -20.81 2.30 -1.68
N ALA A 131 -21.73 2.97 -0.98
CA ALA A 131 -21.43 3.56 0.32
C ALA A 131 -21.12 2.44 1.32
N ALA A 132 -19.94 2.49 1.95
CA ALA A 132 -19.47 1.41 2.82
C ALA A 132 -18.63 1.95 3.97
N SER A 133 -18.99 1.56 5.19
CA SER A 133 -18.16 1.69 6.39
C SER A 133 -17.56 0.33 6.77
N TYR A 134 -16.62 0.28 7.70
CA TYR A 134 -15.90 -0.95 8.07
C TYR A 134 -15.27 -1.66 6.86
N VAL A 135 -14.84 -0.91 5.87
CA VAL A 135 -14.03 -1.42 4.77
C VAL A 135 -12.80 -2.10 5.37
N PHE A 136 -12.34 -3.20 4.76
CA PHE A 136 -11.18 -3.94 5.27
C PHE A 136 -9.97 -3.01 5.41
N ASN A 137 -9.39 -2.98 6.61
CA ASN A 137 -8.36 -2.02 6.99
C ASN A 137 -6.96 -2.60 6.74
N GLY A 138 -6.13 -1.80 6.14
CA GLY A 138 -4.77 -2.14 5.69
C GLY A 138 -4.60 -1.78 4.23
N GLN A 139 -3.41 -2.01 3.71
CA GLN A 139 -3.08 -1.58 2.36
C GLN A 139 -3.01 -2.76 1.39
N CYS A 140 -3.98 -2.83 0.47
CA CYS A 140 -4.00 -3.82 -0.60
C CYS A 140 -3.87 -3.11 -1.95
N ALA A 141 -2.68 -3.21 -2.56
CA ALA A 141 -2.40 -2.57 -3.85
C ALA A 141 -1.24 -3.24 -4.59
N SER A 142 -1.16 -2.93 -5.89
CA SER A 142 0.08 -2.96 -6.67
C SER A 142 0.58 -1.53 -6.88
N THR A 143 1.65 -1.36 -7.63
CA THR A 143 2.16 -0.02 -8.01
C THR A 143 1.15 0.82 -8.80
N THR A 144 0.15 0.19 -9.41
CA THR A 144 -0.83 0.85 -10.28
C THR A 144 -2.27 0.75 -9.80
N ARG A 145 -2.64 -0.34 -9.13
CA ARG A 145 -4.03 -0.66 -8.79
C ARG A 145 -4.20 -0.73 -7.27
N GLY A 146 -5.13 0.04 -6.72
CA GLY A 146 -5.57 -0.03 -5.32
C GLY A 146 -6.86 -0.84 -5.19
N ILE A 147 -7.01 -1.58 -4.11
CA ILE A 147 -8.14 -2.49 -3.85
C ILE A 147 -8.84 -2.08 -2.55
N PHE A 148 -10.17 -2.05 -2.59
CA PHE A 148 -11.04 -1.92 -1.43
C PHE A 148 -11.98 -3.12 -1.38
N ALA A 149 -12.20 -3.70 -0.21
CA ALA A 149 -12.99 -4.92 -0.09
C ALA A 149 -13.94 -4.88 1.11
N GLY A 150 -15.10 -5.52 0.96
CA GLY A 150 -16.08 -5.71 2.00
C GLY A 150 -16.63 -4.41 2.56
N GLY A 151 -17.11 -4.47 3.79
CA GLY A 151 -17.68 -3.33 4.50
C GLY A 151 -19.16 -3.52 4.81
N PHE A 152 -19.76 -2.45 5.31
CA PHE A 152 -21.14 -2.41 5.76
C PHE A 152 -21.86 -1.21 5.17
N THR A 153 -23.06 -1.43 4.66
CA THR A 153 -24.04 -0.39 4.35
C THR A 153 -25.06 -0.31 5.51
N SER A 154 -26.25 0.17 5.26
CA SER A 154 -27.32 0.15 6.28
C SER A 154 -27.85 -1.26 6.63
N ASP A 155 -27.69 -2.26 5.76
CA ASP A 155 -27.97 -3.70 5.83
C ASP A 155 -28.09 -4.23 4.40
N PRO A 156 -27.34 -5.22 3.93
CA PRO A 156 -26.42 -6.14 4.61
C PRO A 156 -24.94 -5.73 4.52
N ASN A 157 -24.04 -6.58 5.07
CA ASN A 157 -22.60 -6.54 4.78
C ASN A 157 -22.36 -6.69 3.28
N LEU A 158 -21.23 -6.16 2.80
CA LEU A 158 -20.83 -6.24 1.40
C LEU A 158 -19.83 -7.39 1.16
N ASP A 159 -19.98 -8.06 0.02
CA ASP A 159 -18.96 -8.96 -0.53
C ASP A 159 -18.15 -8.30 -1.65
N ILE A 160 -18.49 -7.07 -2.03
CA ILE A 160 -17.88 -6.34 -3.15
C ILE A 160 -16.38 -6.15 -2.92
N ILE A 161 -15.60 -6.43 -3.95
CA ILE A 161 -14.22 -5.99 -4.09
C ILE A 161 -14.19 -4.96 -5.22
N ALA A 162 -13.71 -3.76 -4.93
CA ALA A 162 -13.58 -2.67 -5.88
C ALA A 162 -12.11 -2.35 -6.12
N TYR A 163 -11.76 -1.88 -7.31
CA TYR A 163 -10.41 -1.40 -7.60
C TYR A 163 -10.40 -0.01 -8.24
N ILE A 164 -9.28 0.66 -8.07
CA ILE A 164 -8.96 1.95 -8.68
C ILE A 164 -7.62 1.88 -9.41
N THR A 165 -7.42 2.75 -10.39
CA THR A 165 -6.08 3.05 -10.93
C THR A 165 -5.51 4.22 -10.15
N ILE A 166 -4.57 3.97 -9.22
CA ILE A 166 -4.13 4.97 -8.22
C ILE A 166 -3.60 6.28 -8.86
N ALA A 167 -2.98 6.18 -10.04
CA ALA A 167 -2.45 7.36 -10.75
C ALA A 167 -3.53 8.30 -11.31
N ASN A 168 -4.74 7.81 -11.55
CA ASN A 168 -5.81 8.54 -12.22
C ASN A 168 -7.04 8.63 -11.32
N THR A 169 -7.52 9.85 -11.07
CA THR A 169 -8.78 10.06 -10.36
C THR A 169 -9.96 9.51 -11.16
N GLY A 170 -10.96 9.00 -10.46
CA GLY A 170 -12.17 8.43 -11.04
C GLY A 170 -12.85 7.46 -10.08
N ASN A 171 -14.03 7.02 -10.45
CA ASN A 171 -14.79 6.06 -9.64
C ASN A 171 -14.15 4.68 -9.66
N ALA A 172 -14.33 3.95 -8.57
CA ALA A 172 -13.92 2.56 -8.47
C ALA A 172 -14.71 1.67 -9.43
N THR A 173 -14.05 0.62 -9.90
CA THR A 173 -14.61 -0.38 -10.81
C THR A 173 -14.73 -1.72 -10.07
N ASP A 174 -15.72 -2.51 -10.42
CA ASP A 174 -15.91 -3.86 -9.88
C ASP A 174 -14.70 -4.74 -10.19
N PHE A 175 -14.20 -5.41 -9.15
CA PHE A 175 -13.12 -6.40 -9.26
C PHE A 175 -13.66 -7.83 -9.18
N GLY A 176 -14.66 -8.07 -8.35
CA GLY A 176 -15.24 -9.36 -8.01
C GLY A 176 -15.70 -9.38 -6.56
N ASN A 177 -15.86 -10.57 -5.98
CA ASN A 177 -16.48 -10.71 -4.67
C ASN A 177 -15.60 -11.49 -3.68
N LEU A 178 -15.74 -11.17 -2.40
CA LEU A 178 -15.33 -12.03 -1.28
C LEU A 178 -16.16 -13.32 -1.28
N VAL A 179 -15.65 -14.37 -0.65
CA VAL A 179 -16.39 -15.65 -0.48
C VAL A 179 -17.72 -15.45 0.25
N ALA A 180 -17.78 -14.48 1.17
CA ALA A 180 -19.00 -14.10 1.89
C ALA A 180 -18.97 -12.60 2.24
N ALA A 181 -20.13 -12.00 2.27
CA ALA A 181 -20.31 -10.61 2.68
C ALA A 181 -19.78 -10.41 4.12
N SER A 182 -18.80 -9.54 4.28
CA SER A 182 -18.05 -9.39 5.51
C SER A 182 -17.58 -7.95 5.72
N LEU A 183 -17.44 -7.54 6.97
CA LEU A 183 -16.93 -6.23 7.36
C LEU A 183 -15.74 -6.34 8.32
N GLY A 184 -14.92 -5.30 8.37
CA GLY A 184 -13.91 -5.10 9.40
C GLY A 184 -12.79 -6.16 9.44
N GLY A 185 -12.44 -6.77 8.32
CA GLY A 185 -11.25 -7.62 8.20
C GLY A 185 -10.00 -6.79 7.92
N ALA A 186 -8.83 -7.45 7.97
CA ALA A 186 -7.55 -6.86 7.55
C ALA A 186 -7.27 -7.12 6.07
N SER A 187 -6.55 -6.20 5.43
CA SER A 187 -6.04 -6.37 4.08
C SER A 187 -4.53 -6.13 4.00
N VAL A 188 -3.84 -6.96 3.22
CA VAL A 188 -2.40 -6.85 2.96
C VAL A 188 -2.11 -7.26 1.51
N SER A 189 -0.96 -6.89 0.97
CA SER A 189 -0.58 -7.37 -0.36
C SER A 189 0.93 -7.40 -0.60
N SER A 190 1.32 -8.21 -1.59
CA SER A 190 2.53 -8.00 -2.37
C SER A 190 2.17 -7.21 -3.64
N ALA A 191 3.14 -6.98 -4.52
CA ALA A 191 2.89 -6.33 -5.81
C ALA A 191 1.87 -7.08 -6.71
N THR A 192 1.63 -8.36 -6.47
CA THR A 192 0.80 -9.22 -7.34
C THR A 192 -0.40 -9.85 -6.65
N ARG A 193 -0.33 -10.10 -5.34
CA ARG A 193 -1.37 -10.81 -4.58
C ARG A 193 -1.91 -9.93 -3.48
N GLY A 194 -3.23 -9.74 -3.43
CA GLY A 194 -3.96 -9.15 -2.32
C GLY A 194 -4.54 -10.26 -1.43
N VAL A 195 -4.47 -10.09 -0.11
CA VAL A 195 -4.98 -11.05 0.88
C VAL A 195 -5.87 -10.34 1.87
N PHE A 196 -7.02 -10.94 2.15
CA PHE A 196 -8.04 -10.47 3.09
C PHE A 196 -8.18 -11.46 4.23
N MET A 197 -8.16 -10.99 5.49
CA MET A 197 -8.05 -11.83 6.66
C MET A 197 -9.15 -11.53 7.67
N GLY A 198 -9.89 -12.56 8.08
CA GLY A 198 -10.94 -12.47 9.08
C GLY A 198 -12.11 -11.61 8.66
N GLY A 199 -12.75 -10.98 9.62
CA GLY A 199 -13.92 -10.12 9.45
C GLY A 199 -15.14 -10.64 10.19
N TYR A 200 -16.27 -9.94 10.03
CA TYR A 200 -17.53 -10.25 10.65
C TYR A 200 -18.64 -10.41 9.60
N THR A 201 -19.25 -11.58 9.57
CA THR A 201 -20.40 -11.90 8.68
C THR A 201 -21.75 -11.78 9.41
N SER A 202 -22.01 -12.56 10.35
CA SER A 202 -22.96 -12.52 11.47
C SER A 202 -22.26 -13.03 12.74
N THR A 203 -21.08 -13.61 12.55
CA THR A 203 -20.14 -14.07 13.58
C THR A 203 -18.73 -13.69 13.15
N PHE A 204 -17.78 -13.73 14.07
CA PHE A 204 -16.36 -13.64 13.73
C PHE A 204 -15.97 -14.81 12.85
N VAL A 205 -15.17 -14.55 11.80
CA VAL A 205 -14.66 -15.59 10.89
C VAL A 205 -13.14 -15.68 10.94
N ASN A 206 -12.59 -16.85 10.66
CA ASN A 206 -11.14 -17.09 10.55
C ASN A 206 -10.65 -17.17 9.12
N THR A 207 -11.54 -17.09 8.13
CA THR A 207 -11.21 -17.23 6.72
C THR A 207 -10.16 -16.23 6.27
N ILE A 208 -9.13 -16.73 5.58
CA ILE A 208 -8.20 -15.92 4.80
C ILE A 208 -8.44 -16.23 3.32
N GLN A 209 -8.53 -15.20 2.51
CA GLN A 209 -8.82 -15.32 1.09
C GLN A 209 -7.95 -14.35 0.29
N TYR A 210 -7.67 -14.67 -0.97
CA TYR A 210 -6.77 -13.86 -1.80
C TYR A 210 -7.26 -13.63 -3.21
N ILE A 211 -6.69 -12.62 -3.85
CA ILE A 211 -6.85 -12.27 -5.26
C ILE A 211 -5.48 -12.12 -5.95
N THR A 212 -5.47 -12.26 -7.27
CA THR A 212 -4.36 -11.77 -8.11
C THR A 212 -4.70 -10.37 -8.56
N ILE A 213 -4.00 -9.34 -8.08
CA ILE A 213 -4.37 -7.92 -8.25
C ILE A 213 -4.50 -7.51 -9.73
N ALA A 214 -3.72 -8.11 -10.63
CA ALA A 214 -3.76 -7.79 -12.05
C ALA A 214 -5.05 -8.27 -12.76
N ASN A 215 -5.71 -9.31 -12.25
CA ASN A 215 -6.83 -9.98 -12.89
C ASN A 215 -8.08 -9.86 -12.03
N THR A 216 -9.15 -9.28 -12.58
CA THR A 216 -10.45 -9.22 -11.90
C THR A 216 -11.04 -10.63 -11.72
N GLY A 217 -11.74 -10.84 -10.62
CA GLY A 217 -12.39 -12.11 -10.29
C GLY A 217 -12.62 -12.23 -8.78
N ASN A 218 -13.35 -13.26 -8.40
CA ASN A 218 -13.64 -13.54 -7.01
C ASN A 218 -12.41 -14.05 -6.26
N THR A 219 -12.45 -13.93 -4.93
CA THR A 219 -11.41 -14.45 -4.07
C THR A 219 -11.33 -15.99 -4.12
N THR A 220 -10.14 -16.47 -3.81
CA THR A 220 -9.85 -17.89 -3.60
C THR A 220 -9.43 -18.09 -2.15
N ASP A 221 -9.72 -19.26 -1.59
CA ASP A 221 -9.29 -19.64 -0.25
C ASP A 221 -7.75 -19.60 -0.12
N PHE A 222 -7.27 -19.02 0.95
CA PHE A 222 -5.85 -18.92 1.29
C PHE A 222 -5.49 -19.83 2.49
N GLY A 223 -6.38 -19.93 3.48
CA GLY A 223 -6.21 -20.61 4.76
C GLY A 223 -6.99 -19.93 5.87
N ASP A 224 -6.56 -20.11 7.12
CA ASP A 224 -7.27 -19.65 8.30
C ASP A 224 -6.40 -18.84 9.26
N LEU A 225 -7.01 -17.86 9.93
CA LEU A 225 -6.47 -17.25 11.16
C LEU A 225 -6.43 -18.28 12.28
N VAL A 226 -5.49 -18.14 13.20
CA VAL A 226 -5.42 -18.96 14.43
C VAL A 226 -6.74 -18.91 15.23
N ALA A 227 -7.44 -17.77 15.21
CA ALA A 227 -8.77 -17.64 15.79
C ALA A 227 -9.65 -16.71 14.98
N ALA A 228 -10.93 -17.02 14.90
CA ALA A 228 -11.94 -16.18 14.27
C ALA A 228 -11.95 -14.78 14.90
N SER A 229 -11.77 -13.76 14.09
CA SER A 229 -11.64 -12.37 14.55
C SER A 229 -12.06 -11.36 13.50
N ALA A 230 -12.42 -10.16 13.97
CA ALA A 230 -12.73 -9.00 13.13
C ALA A 230 -12.18 -7.71 13.73
N PHE A 231 -12.42 -6.60 13.03
CA PHE A 231 -11.94 -5.26 13.37
C PHE A 231 -10.42 -5.18 13.40
N ASN A 232 -9.84 -6.02 12.57
CA ASN A 232 -8.41 -6.20 12.37
C ASN A 232 -7.88 -5.10 11.46
N SER A 233 -6.57 -4.93 11.51
CA SER A 233 -5.83 -4.08 10.57
C SER A 233 -4.63 -4.83 10.04
N GLY A 234 -4.10 -4.43 8.88
CA GLY A 234 -2.99 -5.13 8.25
C GLY A 234 -1.89 -4.21 7.73
N PHE A 235 -0.66 -4.67 7.85
CA PHE A 235 0.52 -4.12 7.17
C PHE A 235 1.40 -5.24 6.62
N CYS A 236 2.30 -4.93 5.70
CA CYS A 236 3.05 -5.98 5.01
C CYS A 236 4.43 -5.52 4.52
N SER A 237 5.30 -6.50 4.29
CA SER A 237 6.41 -6.43 3.34
C SER A 237 6.02 -7.16 2.05
N SER A 238 6.89 -7.19 1.04
CA SER A 238 6.65 -7.92 -0.21
C SER A 238 6.44 -9.44 -0.03
N THR A 239 6.86 -9.99 1.13
CA THR A 239 6.81 -11.42 1.42
C THR A 239 5.89 -11.79 2.57
N ARG A 240 5.72 -10.92 3.56
CA ARG A 240 4.99 -11.20 4.80
C ARG A 240 3.82 -10.24 4.98
N GLY A 241 2.63 -10.77 5.18
CA GLY A 241 1.44 -10.03 5.61
C GLY A 241 1.21 -10.22 7.10
N VAL A 242 0.93 -9.15 7.82
CA VAL A 242 0.73 -9.15 9.28
C VAL A 242 -0.68 -8.66 9.60
N ASN A 243 -1.38 -9.42 10.41
CA ASN A 243 -2.71 -9.14 10.95
C ASN A 243 -2.57 -8.66 12.39
N VAL A 244 -3.19 -7.56 12.75
CA VAL A 244 -2.98 -6.88 14.03
C VAL A 244 -4.27 -6.24 14.55
N GLY A 245 -4.42 -6.17 15.87
CA GLY A 245 -5.53 -5.47 16.50
C GLY A 245 -6.86 -6.20 16.35
N ASN A 246 -7.02 -7.32 17.04
CA ASN A 246 -8.09 -8.28 16.83
C ASN A 246 -9.16 -8.23 17.91
N GLN A 247 -10.43 -8.42 17.52
CA GLN A 247 -11.52 -8.82 18.41
C GLN A 247 -11.99 -10.24 18.08
N THR A 248 -12.10 -11.07 19.07
CA THR A 248 -12.66 -12.43 19.02
C THR A 248 -13.96 -12.49 19.81
N SER A 249 -14.63 -13.64 19.86
CA SER A 249 -15.76 -13.87 20.74
C SER A 249 -15.41 -13.74 22.25
N GLY A 250 -14.12 -13.87 22.59
CA GLY A 250 -13.59 -13.67 23.94
C GLY A 250 -13.25 -12.22 24.30
N GLY A 251 -13.37 -11.29 23.35
CA GLY A 251 -13.06 -9.86 23.56
C GLY A 251 -11.87 -9.37 22.73
N VAL A 252 -11.41 -8.18 23.06
CA VAL A 252 -10.27 -7.51 22.41
C VAL A 252 -8.96 -8.21 22.80
N THR A 253 -8.08 -8.46 21.82
CA THR A 253 -6.79 -9.12 22.05
C THR A 253 -5.63 -8.25 21.61
N ASN A 254 -4.44 -8.53 22.11
CA ASN A 254 -3.18 -7.89 21.68
C ASN A 254 -2.43 -8.71 20.63
N ARG A 255 -2.95 -9.88 20.21
CA ARG A 255 -2.26 -10.82 19.32
C ARG A 255 -1.96 -10.22 17.96
N ILE A 256 -0.76 -10.52 17.46
CA ILE A 256 -0.31 -10.27 16.10
C ILE A 256 -0.08 -11.62 15.44
N ASP A 257 -0.65 -11.82 14.25
CA ASP A 257 -0.45 -13.02 13.43
C ASP A 257 0.18 -12.64 12.08
N TYR A 258 0.84 -13.57 11.40
CA TYR A 258 1.39 -13.33 10.07
C TYR A 258 1.18 -14.49 9.12
N ILE A 259 1.26 -14.17 7.81
CA ILE A 259 1.28 -15.11 6.70
C ILE A 259 2.50 -14.86 5.81
N THR A 260 2.88 -15.86 5.03
CA THR A 260 3.76 -15.69 3.86
C THR A 260 2.87 -15.44 2.64
N ILE A 261 2.85 -14.23 2.08
CA ILE A 261 1.88 -13.82 1.05
C ILE A 261 1.93 -14.73 -0.19
N ALA A 262 3.11 -15.21 -0.58
CA ALA A 262 3.29 -16.04 -1.77
C ALA A 262 2.72 -17.46 -1.65
N SER A 263 2.56 -17.97 -0.43
CA SER A 263 2.17 -19.37 -0.16
C SER A 263 0.89 -19.42 0.66
N THR A 264 -0.13 -20.12 0.16
CA THR A 264 -1.37 -20.38 0.93
C THR A 264 -1.09 -21.18 2.19
N GLY A 265 -1.84 -20.92 3.24
CA GLY A 265 -1.72 -21.59 4.54
C GLY A 265 -2.27 -20.71 5.67
N ASN A 266 -2.32 -21.29 6.85
CA ASN A 266 -2.83 -20.64 8.03
C ASN A 266 -1.83 -19.61 8.58
N THR A 267 -2.34 -18.65 9.39
CA THR A 267 -1.46 -17.72 10.10
C THR A 267 -0.60 -18.42 11.14
N THR A 268 0.54 -17.82 11.38
CA THR A 268 1.45 -18.16 12.48
C THR A 268 1.49 -17.00 13.46
N ASP A 269 1.63 -17.31 14.74
CA ASP A 269 1.82 -16.31 15.78
C ASP A 269 3.07 -15.46 15.51
N PHE A 270 2.92 -14.14 15.59
CA PHE A 270 4.01 -13.18 15.43
C PHE A 270 4.49 -12.63 16.76
N GLY A 271 3.60 -12.40 17.72
CA GLY A 271 3.79 -11.77 19.00
C GLY A 271 2.59 -10.92 19.40
N ASP A 272 2.80 -9.94 20.27
CA ASP A 272 1.74 -9.13 20.87
C ASP A 272 1.97 -7.63 20.70
N LEU A 273 0.86 -6.87 20.58
CA LEU A 273 0.86 -5.41 20.77
C LEU A 273 1.18 -5.07 22.24
N THR A 274 1.64 -3.86 22.49
CA THR A 274 1.89 -3.35 23.85
C THR A 274 0.59 -3.28 24.68
N VAL A 275 -0.55 -3.06 24.00
CA VAL A 275 -1.89 -3.00 24.60
C VAL A 275 -2.92 -3.62 23.65
N ALA A 276 -3.85 -4.43 24.21
CA ALA A 276 -4.95 -5.01 23.44
C ALA A 276 -5.89 -3.91 22.91
N ARG A 277 -6.08 -3.86 21.59
CA ARG A 277 -6.93 -2.86 20.91
C ARG A 277 -7.33 -3.28 19.51
N ILE A 278 -8.39 -2.67 18.99
CA ILE A 278 -8.96 -2.87 17.66
C ILE A 278 -9.13 -1.53 16.95
N HIS A 279 -9.45 -1.55 15.66
CA HIS A 279 -9.78 -0.37 14.89
C HIS A 279 -8.66 0.71 14.84
N GLY A 280 -7.40 0.34 15.00
CA GLY A 280 -6.29 1.24 14.75
C GLY A 280 -5.94 1.32 13.26
N GLY A 281 -5.40 2.43 12.81
CA GLY A 281 -4.83 2.54 11.47
C GLY A 281 -3.53 1.73 11.38
N ALA A 282 -3.39 0.93 10.31
CA ALA A 282 -2.19 0.15 10.07
C ALA A 282 -1.49 0.60 8.79
N LEU A 283 -0.17 0.70 8.84
CA LEU A 283 0.66 1.13 7.72
C LEU A 283 2.10 0.59 7.89
N GLY A 284 2.91 0.70 6.86
CA GLY A 284 4.30 0.27 6.99
C GLY A 284 5.11 0.44 5.71
N ASN A 285 6.42 0.24 5.85
CA ASN A 285 7.32 0.06 4.72
C ASN A 285 7.80 -1.40 4.65
N SER A 286 8.76 -1.72 3.79
CA SER A 286 9.27 -3.09 3.62
C SER A 286 9.90 -3.70 4.88
N THR A 287 10.21 -2.90 5.91
CA THR A 287 10.92 -3.36 7.12
C THR A 287 10.10 -3.20 8.40
N ARG A 288 9.32 -2.12 8.53
CA ARG A 288 8.53 -1.80 9.74
C ARG A 288 7.05 -1.74 9.43
N GLY A 289 6.26 -2.37 10.28
CA GLY A 289 4.81 -2.21 10.33
C GLY A 289 4.42 -1.45 11.59
N LEU A 290 3.47 -0.52 11.47
CA LEU A 290 2.97 0.31 12.54
C LEU A 290 1.46 0.16 12.68
N MET A 291 0.96 0.23 13.92
CA MET A 291 -0.46 0.39 14.23
C MET A 291 -0.64 1.59 15.15
N GLY A 292 -1.43 2.58 14.71
CA GLY A 292 -1.68 3.81 15.45
C GLY A 292 -3.11 3.95 15.95
N GLY A 293 -3.27 4.33 17.22
CA GLY A 293 -4.57 4.50 17.86
C GLY A 293 -5.29 3.17 18.14
N GLY A 294 -6.61 3.23 18.16
CA GLY A 294 -7.49 2.07 18.31
C GLY A 294 -8.36 2.12 19.57
N SER A 295 -9.43 1.32 19.54
CA SER A 295 -10.33 1.14 20.68
C SER A 295 -9.81 0.08 21.63
N LEU A 296 -9.78 0.41 22.91
CA LEU A 296 -9.50 -0.49 24.02
C LEU A 296 -10.80 -1.16 24.49
N SER A 297 -10.70 -2.11 25.41
CA SER A 297 -11.89 -2.61 26.13
C SER A 297 -12.60 -1.50 26.92
N SER A 298 -11.89 -0.44 27.30
CA SER A 298 -12.44 0.76 27.93
C SER A 298 -11.69 2.01 27.46
N GLY A 299 -12.26 2.73 26.49
CA GLY A 299 -11.70 3.97 25.97
C GLY A 299 -10.98 3.83 24.63
N ILE A 300 -10.23 4.85 24.26
CA ILE A 300 -9.55 4.99 22.99
C ILE A 300 -8.07 5.31 23.24
N SER A 301 -7.18 4.69 22.48
CA SER A 301 -5.73 4.84 22.57
C SER A 301 -5.22 5.91 21.61
N ASN A 302 -4.08 6.52 21.92
CA ASN A 302 -3.26 7.28 20.97
C ASN A 302 -1.89 6.62 20.71
N VAL A 303 -1.62 5.46 21.30
CA VAL A 303 -0.36 4.75 21.17
C VAL A 303 -0.12 4.32 19.73
N ILE A 304 1.09 4.52 19.23
CA ILE A 304 1.59 3.93 18.01
C ILE A 304 2.58 2.82 18.40
N ASP A 305 2.26 1.58 18.02
CA ASP A 305 3.18 0.44 18.15
C ASP A 305 3.85 0.15 16.82
N TYR A 306 5.07 -0.42 16.87
CA TYR A 306 5.72 -0.94 15.68
C TYR A 306 6.33 -2.32 15.89
N VAL A 307 6.49 -3.03 14.77
CA VAL A 307 7.23 -4.30 14.68
C VAL A 307 8.24 -4.24 13.53
N THR A 308 9.30 -5.06 13.62
CA THR A 308 10.16 -5.37 12.47
C THR A 308 9.54 -6.55 11.73
N ILE A 309 8.99 -6.34 10.52
CA ILE A 309 8.16 -7.32 9.83
C ILE A 309 8.90 -8.66 9.58
N ALA A 310 10.19 -8.62 9.31
CA ALA A 310 10.99 -9.82 9.03
C ALA A 310 11.19 -10.75 10.24
N SER A 311 11.04 -10.24 11.47
CA SER A 311 11.35 -10.97 12.70
C SER A 311 10.13 -11.01 13.61
N ALA A 312 9.60 -12.21 13.91
CA ALA A 312 8.52 -12.36 14.90
C ALA A 312 8.99 -11.90 16.28
N GLY A 313 8.09 -11.29 17.03
CA GLY A 313 8.32 -10.74 18.36
C GLY A 313 7.27 -9.69 18.72
N ASN A 314 7.22 -9.33 19.98
CA ASN A 314 6.27 -8.34 20.48
C ASN A 314 6.53 -6.95 19.88
N ALA A 315 5.49 -6.19 19.73
CA ALA A 315 5.57 -4.80 19.31
C ALA A 315 6.27 -3.94 20.38
N THR A 316 6.88 -2.89 19.90
CA THR A 316 7.55 -1.87 20.72
C THR A 316 6.83 -0.54 20.54
N ASP A 317 6.77 0.26 21.59
CA ASP A 317 6.24 1.63 21.51
C ASP A 317 7.03 2.46 20.50
N PHE A 318 6.31 3.09 19.58
CA PHE A 318 6.85 3.99 18.57
C PHE A 318 6.73 5.45 19.00
N GLY A 319 5.64 5.79 19.68
CA GLY A 319 5.23 7.13 20.07
C GLY A 319 3.71 7.24 20.09
N ASN A 320 3.19 8.45 19.94
CA ASN A 320 1.76 8.71 20.06
C ASN A 320 1.21 9.53 18.90
N LEU A 321 -0.06 9.30 18.55
CA LEU A 321 -0.88 10.26 17.82
C LEU A 321 -1.12 11.50 18.69
N ALA A 322 -1.41 12.63 18.06
CA ALA A 322 -1.62 13.90 18.75
C ALA A 322 -2.82 13.84 19.73
N GLU A 323 -3.82 13.02 19.39
CA GLU A 323 -4.97 12.76 20.25
C GLU A 323 -5.35 11.27 20.27
N THR A 324 -6.17 10.85 21.23
CA THR A 324 -6.75 9.50 21.22
C THR A 324 -7.66 9.33 20.00
N LYS A 325 -7.43 8.29 19.21
CA LYS A 325 -8.10 8.09 17.92
C LYS A 325 -8.33 6.61 17.63
N ALA A 326 -9.53 6.26 17.20
CA ALA A 326 -9.89 4.92 16.75
C ALA A 326 -10.60 4.97 15.41
N THR A 327 -10.75 3.83 14.75
CA THR A 327 -11.45 3.70 13.46
C THR A 327 -10.82 4.53 12.31
N ASN A 328 -9.55 4.87 12.46
CA ASN A 328 -8.73 5.55 11.46
C ASN A 328 -8.13 4.55 10.47
N ALA A 329 -7.71 5.03 9.33
CA ALA A 329 -7.01 4.25 8.32
C ALA A 329 -5.56 4.74 8.13
N GLY A 330 -4.72 3.89 7.54
CA GLY A 330 -3.32 4.21 7.31
C GLY A 330 -2.89 4.05 5.86
N VAL A 331 -2.10 4.99 5.34
CA VAL A 331 -1.41 4.90 4.06
C VAL A 331 0.07 5.19 4.24
N SER A 332 0.92 4.64 3.37
CA SER A 332 2.37 4.84 3.52
C SER A 332 3.12 4.76 2.19
N ASN A 333 4.33 5.29 2.23
CA ASN A 333 5.40 4.96 1.29
C ASN A 333 6.60 4.40 2.06
N SER A 334 7.74 4.26 1.40
CA SER A 334 8.96 3.72 2.02
C SER A 334 9.47 4.51 3.23
N THR A 335 9.10 5.79 3.38
CA THR A 335 9.63 6.69 4.42
C THR A 335 8.58 7.24 5.37
N ARG A 336 7.38 7.54 4.89
CA ARG A 336 6.32 8.23 5.63
C ARG A 336 5.06 7.38 5.73
N GLY A 337 4.47 7.33 6.93
CA GLY A 337 3.13 6.80 7.17
C GLY A 337 2.18 7.93 7.55
N VAL A 338 0.96 7.90 7.04
CA VAL A 338 -0.10 8.88 7.34
C VAL A 338 -1.32 8.16 7.88
N PHE A 339 -1.78 8.56 9.05
CA PHE A 339 -3.01 8.11 9.69
C PHE A 339 -4.10 9.14 9.44
N GLY A 340 -5.24 8.75 8.87
CA GLY A 340 -6.30 9.67 8.50
C GLY A 340 -7.66 9.32 9.08
N GLY A 341 -8.44 10.37 9.42
CA GLY A 341 -9.79 10.26 9.93
C GLY A 341 -9.90 9.59 11.29
N GLY A 342 -11.02 8.94 11.54
CA GLY A 342 -11.31 8.23 12.77
C GLY A 342 -12.27 8.98 13.69
N GLN A 343 -12.28 8.59 14.96
CA GLN A 343 -13.08 9.23 16.00
C GLN A 343 -12.32 9.25 17.33
N ASN A 344 -12.55 10.26 18.14
CA ASN A 344 -12.18 10.29 19.54
C ASN A 344 -13.43 10.04 20.42
N ALA A 345 -13.32 10.26 21.73
CA ALA A 345 -14.44 10.04 22.66
C ALA A 345 -15.63 11.00 22.44
N SER A 346 -15.45 12.09 21.69
CA SER A 346 -16.40 13.20 21.61
C SER A 346 -16.89 13.49 20.20
N ALA A 347 -16.10 13.14 19.14
CA ALA A 347 -16.39 13.54 17.76
C ALA A 347 -15.77 12.57 16.74
N HIS A 348 -16.32 12.58 15.53
CA HIS A 348 -15.65 12.08 14.33
C HIS A 348 -14.60 13.10 13.88
N LEU A 349 -13.53 12.63 13.25
CA LEU A 349 -12.34 13.43 12.94
C LEU A 349 -12.10 13.49 11.42
N ASN A 350 -11.58 14.63 10.96
CA ASN A 350 -11.02 14.79 9.61
C ASN A 350 -9.48 14.87 9.61
N VAL A 351 -8.85 14.95 10.77
CA VAL A 351 -7.41 15.15 10.91
C VAL A 351 -6.61 13.99 10.34
N MET A 352 -5.59 14.33 9.56
CA MET A 352 -4.54 13.42 9.13
C MET A 352 -3.22 13.76 9.83
N GLU A 353 -2.50 12.75 10.28
CA GLU A 353 -1.23 12.88 10.99
C GLU A 353 -0.20 11.94 10.38
N TYR A 354 1.07 12.35 10.35
CA TYR A 354 2.13 11.52 9.78
C TYR A 354 3.26 11.23 10.74
N VAL A 355 3.98 10.15 10.44
CA VAL A 355 5.23 9.75 11.08
C VAL A 355 6.30 9.43 10.04
N THR A 356 7.58 9.59 10.41
CA THR A 356 8.70 9.03 9.65
C THR A 356 8.95 7.61 10.12
N ILE A 357 8.62 6.60 9.30
CA ILE A 357 8.58 5.18 9.70
C ILE A 357 9.91 4.68 10.30
N ALA A 358 11.04 5.18 9.82
CA ALA A 358 12.35 4.77 10.30
C ALA A 358 12.68 5.25 11.72
N ASN A 359 12.06 6.32 12.20
CA ASN A 359 12.41 7.00 13.46
C ASN A 359 11.21 7.01 14.40
N THR A 360 11.37 6.46 15.59
CA THR A 360 10.36 6.53 16.65
C THR A 360 10.12 7.98 17.06
N GLY A 361 8.87 8.29 17.40
CA GLY A 361 8.43 9.62 17.82
C GLY A 361 6.93 9.82 17.60
N ASN A 362 6.42 10.91 18.11
CA ASN A 362 5.02 11.26 17.97
C ASN A 362 4.70 11.67 16.53
N SER A 363 3.42 11.54 16.17
CA SER A 363 2.92 12.04 14.90
C SER A 363 2.96 13.57 14.81
N THR A 364 2.93 14.05 13.60
CA THR A 364 2.88 15.47 13.26
C THR A 364 1.68 15.69 12.33
N ASP A 365 1.08 16.86 12.38
CA ASP A 365 -0.02 17.25 11.51
C ASP A 365 0.36 17.12 10.03
N PHE A 366 -0.51 16.49 9.23
CA PHE A 366 -0.36 16.34 7.80
C PHE A 366 -1.30 17.25 7.01
N GLY A 367 -2.51 17.47 7.50
CA GLY A 367 -3.64 18.16 6.88
C GLY A 367 -4.95 17.45 7.19
N ASP A 368 -6.00 17.72 6.40
CA ASP A 368 -7.35 17.26 6.68
C ASP A 368 -7.98 16.51 5.52
N LEU A 369 -8.86 15.52 5.85
CA LEU A 369 -9.90 15.00 4.95
C LEU A 369 -10.92 16.10 4.66
N SER A 370 -11.69 15.98 3.58
CA SER A 370 -12.73 16.98 3.23
C SER A 370 -13.90 17.01 4.21
N GLY A 371 -14.11 15.90 4.92
CA GLY A 371 -15.16 15.74 5.94
C GLY A 371 -14.70 14.85 7.10
N VAL A 372 -15.50 14.77 8.14
CA VAL A 372 -15.25 13.89 9.27
C VAL A 372 -15.62 12.46 8.88
N HIS A 373 -14.64 11.57 8.78
CA HIS A 373 -14.81 10.20 8.35
C HIS A 373 -14.15 9.21 9.30
N ARG A 374 -14.85 8.13 9.61
CA ARG A 374 -14.38 7.00 10.42
C ARG A 374 -14.63 5.68 9.70
N LEU A 375 -13.98 4.60 10.13
CA LEU A 375 -14.18 3.24 9.56
C LEU A 375 -13.84 3.16 8.07
N LEU A 376 -12.86 3.95 7.66
CA LEU A 376 -12.34 4.05 6.30
C LEU A 376 -11.53 2.81 5.92
N GLY A 377 -11.55 2.48 4.63
CA GLY A 377 -10.47 1.73 4.00
C GLY A 377 -9.39 2.65 3.46
N ALA A 378 -8.19 2.11 3.25
CA ALA A 378 -7.11 2.89 2.65
C ALA A 378 -6.18 2.01 1.81
N THR A 379 -5.55 2.62 0.82
CA THR A 379 -4.58 1.95 -0.05
C THR A 379 -3.54 2.94 -0.56
N SER A 380 -2.35 2.46 -0.92
CA SER A 380 -1.30 3.31 -1.51
C SER A 380 -0.43 2.52 -2.48
N ASN A 381 0.15 3.22 -3.47
CA ASN A 381 1.09 2.63 -4.42
C ASN A 381 2.56 2.66 -3.96
N GLY A 382 2.80 2.81 -2.67
CA GLY A 382 4.15 2.89 -2.09
C GLY A 382 4.33 2.14 -0.78
N HIS A 383 3.33 1.38 -0.34
CA HIS A 383 3.39 0.64 0.92
C HIS A 383 4.41 -0.51 0.91
N GLY A 384 4.70 -1.06 2.08
CA GLY A 384 5.77 -2.05 2.28
C GLY A 384 5.68 -3.33 1.42
N GLY A 385 4.48 -3.70 0.98
CA GLY A 385 4.27 -4.87 0.12
C GLY A 385 4.70 -4.69 -1.33
N ILE A 386 4.94 -3.44 -1.76
CA ILE A 386 5.30 -3.08 -3.14
C ILE A 386 6.78 -2.69 -3.25
N ALA A 387 7.41 -2.30 -2.13
CA ALA A 387 8.77 -1.81 -2.05
C ALA A 387 9.83 -2.91 -2.27
#